data_5bbe195c8d4d6b43e773bbeedf851c96
#
_entry.id   5bbe195c8d4d6b43e773bbeedf851c96
#
_cell.length_a   1.000
_cell.length_b   1.000
_cell.length_c   1.000
_cell.angle_alpha   90.00
_cell.angle_beta   90.00
_cell.angle_gamma   90.00
#
_symmetry.space_group_name_H-M   'P 1'
#
loop_
_entity.id
_entity.type
_entity.pdbx_description
1 polymer ?
#
loop_
_entity_poly.entity_id
_entity_poly.type
_entity_poly.pdbx_seq_one_letter_code
_entity_poly.pdbx_strand_id
1 'polypeptide(L)'
;MPFGLTNPPATFQRFMNNIFSDMLDVHVIIYLDDILVYSDDPTEHKKHVREVLRCLCQNELYCKPKKCHFDKDTINYLGFILSQDSLKMDQSKVQTIQDWPEPQKVKDIQSFLSFANFYCHFISNYSDIVVPLTRLTHKGVLWNFSDAARKSFQSLKTAFTTTTPILTHWIPDKQLIVEMDTALGAILSLQFDSGEIHPVAFHSRTFTSPELNYNTHNKELLAIFKAFRVW
;
A
#
# COMPACT_ATOMS: atom_id res chain seq x y z
N MET A 1 7.86 0.53 -26.25
CA MET A 1 9.30 0.59 -25.93
C MET A 1 9.87 -0.81 -25.92
N PRO A 2 11.11 -1.03 -26.38
CA PRO A 2 11.72 -2.36 -26.34
C PRO A 2 11.99 -2.78 -24.90
N PHE A 3 11.69 -4.04 -24.58
CA PHE A 3 12.03 -4.66 -23.32
C PHE A 3 13.57 -4.78 -23.18
N GLY A 4 14.10 -4.59 -21.98
CA GLY A 4 15.52 -4.78 -21.67
C GLY A 4 16.37 -3.49 -21.59
N LEU A 5 15.80 -2.32 -21.83
CA LEU A 5 16.47 -1.04 -21.53
C LEU A 5 16.37 -0.74 -20.02
N THR A 6 17.31 0.03 -19.48
CA THR A 6 17.41 0.28 -18.02
C THR A 6 16.23 1.07 -17.45
N ASN A 7 15.64 2.00 -18.22
CA ASN A 7 14.59 2.93 -17.74
C ASN A 7 13.25 2.89 -18.51
N PRO A 8 12.84 1.83 -19.22
CA PRO A 8 11.58 1.84 -19.96
C PRO A 8 10.37 2.09 -19.09
N PRO A 9 10.23 1.46 -17.88
CA PRO A 9 9.05 1.67 -17.05
C PRO A 9 8.90 3.12 -16.61
N ALA A 10 9.98 3.76 -16.13
CA ALA A 10 9.95 5.16 -15.70
C ALA A 10 9.67 6.13 -16.86
N THR A 11 10.21 5.85 -18.04
CA THR A 11 9.95 6.68 -19.22
C THR A 11 8.52 6.52 -19.71
N PHE A 12 7.97 5.28 -19.68
CA PHE A 12 6.59 5.03 -20.05
C PHE A 12 5.63 5.67 -19.05
N GLN A 13 5.89 5.55 -17.75
CA GLN A 13 5.09 6.22 -16.72
C GLN A 13 5.07 7.75 -16.91
N ARG A 14 6.23 8.34 -17.19
CA ARG A 14 6.30 9.78 -17.48
C ARG A 14 5.49 10.16 -18.73
N PHE A 15 5.58 9.37 -19.78
CA PHE A 15 4.77 9.59 -20.97
C PHE A 15 3.28 9.52 -20.67
N MET A 16 2.83 8.49 -19.95
CA MET A 16 1.44 8.35 -19.52
C MET A 16 0.99 9.53 -18.65
N ASN A 17 1.81 9.93 -17.67
CA ASN A 17 1.50 11.10 -16.83
C ASN A 17 1.37 12.39 -17.64
N ASN A 18 2.17 12.57 -18.69
CA ASN A 18 2.10 13.76 -19.53
C ASN A 18 0.82 13.81 -20.37
N ILE A 19 0.43 12.69 -20.99
CA ILE A 19 -0.77 12.68 -21.85
C ILE A 19 -2.09 12.74 -21.06
N PHE A 20 -2.07 12.37 -19.78
CA PHE A 20 -3.21 12.40 -18.88
C PHE A 20 -3.09 13.50 -17.81
N SER A 21 -2.19 14.49 -17.97
CA SER A 21 -1.89 15.50 -16.96
C SER A 21 -3.11 16.20 -16.38
N ASP A 22 -4.11 16.49 -17.22
CA ASP A 22 -5.31 17.21 -16.82
C ASP A 22 -6.35 16.33 -16.10
N MET A 23 -6.18 15.02 -16.16
CA MET A 23 -7.09 14.01 -15.59
C MET A 23 -6.47 13.26 -14.42
N LEU A 24 -5.13 13.28 -14.32
CA LEU A 24 -4.37 12.54 -13.32
C LEU A 24 -4.73 13.04 -11.91
N ASP A 25 -4.97 12.11 -10.99
CA ASP A 25 -5.37 12.36 -9.59
C ASP A 25 -6.69 13.15 -9.42
N VAL A 26 -7.38 13.46 -10.52
CA VAL A 26 -8.74 14.06 -10.51
C VAL A 26 -9.80 12.98 -10.70
N HIS A 27 -9.67 12.16 -11.72
CA HIS A 27 -10.56 11.02 -12.02
C HIS A 27 -9.85 9.87 -12.72
N VAL A 28 -8.51 9.92 -12.82
CA VAL A 28 -7.68 8.88 -13.42
C VAL A 28 -6.45 8.61 -12.55
N ILE A 29 -6.19 7.35 -12.26
CA ILE A 29 -4.95 6.88 -11.66
C ILE A 29 -4.26 5.96 -12.65
N ILE A 30 -2.96 6.14 -12.84
CA ILE A 30 -2.19 5.40 -13.83
C ILE A 30 -0.97 4.78 -13.16
N TYR A 31 -0.80 3.50 -13.38
CA TYR A 31 0.41 2.78 -13.02
C TYR A 31 0.86 1.93 -14.18
N LEU A 32 1.88 2.41 -14.89
CA LEU A 32 2.37 1.80 -16.14
C LEU A 32 1.24 1.61 -17.16
N ASP A 33 0.89 0.36 -17.46
CA ASP A 33 -0.15 -0.03 -18.41
C ASP A 33 -1.55 -0.18 -17.79
N ASP A 34 -1.67 -0.09 -16.48
CA ASP A 34 -2.94 -0.16 -15.76
C ASP A 34 -3.52 1.25 -15.54
N ILE A 35 -4.70 1.51 -16.10
CA ILE A 35 -5.43 2.78 -15.99
C ILE A 35 -6.71 2.53 -15.20
N LEU A 36 -6.86 3.21 -14.08
CA LEU A 36 -8.10 3.23 -13.29
C LEU A 36 -8.82 4.56 -13.52
N VAL A 37 -10.07 4.47 -13.94
CA VAL A 37 -10.96 5.64 -14.06
C VAL A 37 -12.00 5.56 -12.94
N TYR A 38 -12.12 6.61 -12.16
CA TYR A 38 -13.09 6.70 -11.06
C TYR A 38 -13.90 7.99 -11.15
N SER A 39 -15.04 8.04 -10.49
CA SER A 39 -15.92 9.20 -10.49
C SER A 39 -16.84 9.14 -9.28
N ASP A 40 -17.06 10.27 -8.64
CA ASP A 40 -18.00 10.39 -7.51
C ASP A 40 -19.44 10.29 -8.00
N ASP A 41 -19.72 10.86 -9.17
CA ASP A 41 -21.05 10.80 -9.81
C ASP A 41 -21.06 9.77 -10.95
N PRO A 42 -21.91 8.74 -10.87
CA PRO A 42 -22.07 7.75 -11.94
C PRO A 42 -22.47 8.35 -13.30
N THR A 43 -23.14 9.50 -13.31
CA THR A 43 -23.54 10.17 -14.56
C THR A 43 -22.35 10.77 -15.30
N GLU A 44 -21.37 11.27 -14.57
CA GLU A 44 -20.12 11.81 -15.12
C GLU A 44 -19.14 10.70 -15.55
N HIS A 45 -19.23 9.51 -14.95
CA HIS A 45 -18.30 8.42 -15.20
C HIS A 45 -18.16 8.08 -16.69
N LYS A 46 -19.27 8.06 -17.43
CA LYS A 46 -19.25 7.80 -18.88
C LYS A 46 -18.52 8.87 -19.68
N LYS A 47 -18.52 10.11 -19.19
CA LYS A 47 -17.77 11.22 -19.82
C LYS A 47 -16.28 11.02 -19.57
N HIS A 48 -15.88 10.78 -18.33
CA HIS A 48 -14.49 10.54 -17.95
C HIS A 48 -13.89 9.36 -18.73
N VAL A 49 -14.62 8.24 -18.83
CA VAL A 49 -14.18 7.08 -19.64
C VAL A 49 -14.00 7.47 -21.12
N ARG A 50 -14.91 8.25 -21.70
CA ARG A 50 -14.77 8.71 -23.09
C ARG A 50 -13.58 9.64 -23.29
N GLU A 51 -13.28 10.50 -22.33
CA GLU A 51 -12.10 11.37 -22.36
C GLU A 51 -10.82 10.57 -22.33
N VAL A 52 -10.72 9.58 -21.43
CA VAL A 52 -9.58 8.66 -21.37
C VAL A 52 -9.39 7.92 -22.70
N LEU A 53 -10.46 7.32 -23.25
CA LEU A 53 -10.39 6.61 -24.53
C LEU A 53 -10.02 7.54 -25.69
N ARG A 54 -10.51 8.79 -25.70
CA ARG A 54 -10.12 9.80 -26.68
C ARG A 54 -8.64 10.15 -26.58
N CYS A 55 -8.14 10.36 -25.35
CA CYS A 55 -6.73 10.64 -25.10
C CYS A 55 -5.83 9.50 -25.61
N LEU A 56 -6.19 8.25 -25.33
CA LEU A 56 -5.49 7.08 -25.87
C LEU A 56 -5.47 7.07 -27.39
N CYS A 57 -6.60 7.27 -28.05
CA CYS A 57 -6.70 7.32 -29.51
C CYS A 57 -5.85 8.44 -30.12
N GLN A 58 -5.86 9.63 -29.53
CA GLN A 58 -5.08 10.78 -30.00
C GLN A 58 -3.55 10.55 -29.91
N ASN A 59 -3.13 9.73 -28.96
CA ASN A 59 -1.71 9.38 -28.76
C ASN A 59 -1.33 8.01 -29.34
N GLU A 60 -2.17 7.46 -30.24
CA GLU A 60 -1.95 6.16 -30.91
C GLU A 60 -1.70 4.99 -29.94
N LEU A 61 -2.31 5.03 -28.75
CA LEU A 61 -2.24 3.97 -27.76
C LEU A 61 -3.43 3.01 -27.91
N TYR A 62 -3.12 1.73 -27.87
CA TYR A 62 -4.11 0.67 -28.06
C TYR A 62 -4.34 -0.09 -26.75
N CYS A 63 -5.61 -0.23 -26.37
CA CYS A 63 -6.02 -1.12 -25.28
C CYS A 63 -6.66 -2.40 -25.80
N LYS A 64 -6.58 -3.48 -25.00
CA LYS A 64 -7.24 -4.75 -25.31
C LYS A 64 -8.63 -4.76 -24.68
N PRO A 65 -9.74 -4.71 -25.46
CA PRO A 65 -11.10 -4.64 -24.91
C PRO A 65 -11.42 -5.79 -23.95
N LYS A 66 -10.87 -6.99 -24.19
CA LYS A 66 -11.07 -8.17 -23.34
C LYS A 66 -10.45 -8.03 -21.93
N LYS A 67 -9.53 -7.07 -21.73
CA LYS A 67 -8.92 -6.76 -20.44
C LYS A 67 -9.53 -5.50 -19.78
N CYS A 68 -10.42 -4.82 -20.48
CA CYS A 68 -11.09 -3.64 -19.95
C CYS A 68 -12.34 -4.07 -19.18
N HIS A 69 -12.48 -3.50 -18.00
CA HIS A 69 -13.66 -3.69 -17.15
C HIS A 69 -14.35 -2.33 -17.03
N PHE A 70 -15.61 -2.25 -17.40
CA PHE A 70 -16.40 -1.02 -17.39
C PHE A 70 -17.55 -1.15 -16.39
N ASP A 71 -17.95 -0.01 -15.80
CA ASP A 71 -19.11 0.12 -14.90
C ASP A 71 -19.10 -0.95 -13.78
N LYS A 72 -17.95 -1.05 -13.05
CA LYS A 72 -17.77 -1.98 -11.93
C LYS A 72 -17.76 -1.24 -10.60
N ASP A 73 -18.60 -1.67 -9.66
CA ASP A 73 -18.60 -1.16 -8.28
C ASP A 73 -17.41 -1.68 -7.47
N THR A 74 -16.81 -2.77 -7.92
CA THR A 74 -15.63 -3.37 -7.29
C THR A 74 -14.66 -3.85 -8.36
N ILE A 75 -13.40 -3.50 -8.22
CA ILE A 75 -12.36 -3.85 -9.20
C ILE A 75 -11.06 -4.26 -8.50
N ASN A 76 -10.35 -5.20 -9.11
CA ASN A 76 -8.98 -5.54 -8.72
C ASN A 76 -8.02 -4.59 -9.44
N TYR A 77 -7.23 -3.84 -8.67
CA TYR A 77 -6.24 -2.92 -9.18
C TYR A 77 -4.95 -3.01 -8.36
N LEU A 78 -3.83 -3.28 -9.00
CA LEU A 78 -2.49 -3.41 -8.38
C LEU A 78 -2.43 -4.36 -7.17
N GLY A 79 -3.23 -5.43 -7.17
CA GLY A 79 -3.27 -6.39 -6.06
C GLY A 79 -4.16 -5.99 -4.89
N PHE A 80 -4.95 -4.94 -5.05
CA PHE A 80 -5.99 -4.50 -4.13
C PHE A 80 -7.37 -4.70 -4.73
N ILE A 81 -8.34 -4.88 -3.87
CA ILE A 81 -9.76 -4.86 -4.21
C ILE A 81 -10.28 -3.48 -3.80
N LEU A 82 -10.59 -2.67 -4.79
CA LEU A 82 -11.19 -1.35 -4.62
C LEU A 82 -12.70 -1.47 -4.71
N SER A 83 -13.43 -0.89 -3.78
CA SER A 83 -14.87 -0.71 -3.83
C SER A 83 -15.20 0.76 -3.50
N GLN A 84 -16.47 1.15 -3.56
CA GLN A 84 -16.91 2.52 -3.27
C GLN A 84 -16.41 3.02 -1.89
N ASP A 85 -16.50 2.17 -0.86
CA ASP A 85 -16.25 2.58 0.52
C ASP A 85 -15.00 1.95 1.14
N SER A 86 -14.30 1.07 0.41
CA SER A 86 -13.25 0.27 1.03
C SER A 86 -12.14 -0.17 0.09
N LEU A 87 -10.96 -0.26 0.68
CA LEU A 87 -9.76 -0.84 0.10
C LEU A 87 -9.42 -2.13 0.86
N LYS A 88 -9.30 -3.24 0.14
CA LYS A 88 -8.95 -4.56 0.70
C LYS A 88 -7.78 -5.17 -0.05
N MET A 89 -7.08 -6.08 0.59
CA MET A 89 -6.12 -6.93 -0.11
C MET A 89 -6.85 -7.94 -1.00
N ASP A 90 -6.25 -8.25 -2.14
CA ASP A 90 -6.71 -9.36 -2.98
C ASP A 90 -6.58 -10.69 -2.22
N GLN A 91 -7.67 -11.46 -2.17
CA GLN A 91 -7.73 -12.74 -1.46
C GLN A 91 -6.68 -13.74 -1.93
N SER A 92 -6.31 -13.72 -3.20
CA SER A 92 -5.24 -14.55 -3.74
C SER A 92 -3.87 -14.22 -3.13
N LYS A 93 -3.65 -12.95 -2.77
CA LYS A 93 -2.43 -12.49 -2.10
C LYS A 93 -2.40 -12.89 -0.63
N VAL A 94 -3.54 -12.83 0.04
CA VAL A 94 -3.69 -13.33 1.41
C VAL A 94 -3.39 -14.83 1.45
N GLN A 95 -3.95 -15.61 0.51
CA GLN A 95 -3.67 -17.03 0.40
C GLN A 95 -2.19 -17.33 0.12
N THR A 96 -1.56 -16.54 -0.75
CA THR A 96 -0.11 -16.66 -1.02
C THR A 96 0.72 -16.53 0.24
N ILE A 97 0.37 -15.60 1.15
CA ILE A 97 1.06 -15.44 2.45
C ILE A 97 0.78 -16.63 3.36
N GLN A 98 -0.46 -17.10 3.43
CA GLN A 98 -0.82 -18.26 4.25
C GLN A 98 0.00 -19.50 3.86
N ASP A 99 0.16 -19.72 2.58
CA ASP A 99 0.86 -20.90 2.03
C ASP A 99 2.38 -20.69 1.94
N TRP A 100 2.89 -19.49 2.32
CA TRP A 100 4.33 -19.21 2.23
C TRP A 100 5.14 -20.16 3.10
N PRO A 101 6.12 -20.90 2.51
CA PRO A 101 6.92 -21.86 3.26
C PRO A 101 7.85 -21.17 4.26
N GLU A 102 8.25 -21.91 5.29
CA GLU A 102 9.23 -21.43 6.25
C GLU A 102 10.57 -21.13 5.56
N PRO A 103 11.15 -19.92 5.77
CA PRO A 103 12.40 -19.53 5.13
C PRO A 103 13.57 -20.43 5.51
N GLN A 104 14.34 -20.86 4.52
CA GLN A 104 15.53 -21.71 4.70
C GLN A 104 16.85 -20.92 4.54
N LYS A 105 16.78 -19.72 3.99
CA LYS A 105 17.95 -18.87 3.73
C LYS A 105 17.54 -17.38 3.71
N VAL A 106 18.54 -16.51 3.79
CA VAL A 106 18.36 -15.05 3.79
C VAL A 106 17.50 -14.56 2.61
N LYS A 107 17.72 -15.14 1.43
CA LYS A 107 16.96 -14.73 0.22
C LYS A 107 15.47 -15.02 0.34
N ASP A 108 15.09 -16.08 1.03
CA ASP A 108 13.67 -16.41 1.23
C ASP A 108 12.99 -15.38 2.14
N ILE A 109 13.72 -14.92 3.22
CA ILE A 109 13.23 -13.82 4.05
C ILE A 109 13.13 -12.53 3.25
N GLN A 110 14.12 -12.20 2.44
CA GLN A 110 14.09 -11.00 1.61
C GLN A 110 12.88 -11.00 0.67
N SER A 111 12.58 -12.14 0.05
CA SER A 111 11.41 -12.30 -0.82
C SER A 111 10.10 -12.14 -0.04
N PHE A 112 10.00 -12.77 1.14
CA PHE A 112 8.83 -12.66 2.00
C PHE A 112 8.61 -11.22 2.49
N LEU A 113 9.66 -10.56 3.01
CA LEU A 113 9.58 -9.18 3.46
C LEU A 113 9.28 -8.21 2.32
N SER A 114 9.83 -8.44 1.13
CA SER A 114 9.51 -7.60 -0.04
C SER A 114 8.02 -7.66 -0.39
N PHE A 115 7.43 -8.85 -0.32
CA PHE A 115 5.99 -9.02 -0.50
C PHE A 115 5.19 -8.38 0.64
N ALA A 116 5.56 -8.64 1.89
CA ALA A 116 4.87 -8.12 3.07
C ALA A 116 4.93 -6.58 3.17
N ASN A 117 6.07 -5.97 2.82
CA ASN A 117 6.26 -4.52 2.80
C ASN A 117 5.28 -3.81 1.86
N PHE A 118 4.88 -4.43 0.75
CA PHE A 118 3.92 -3.84 -0.17
C PHE A 118 2.56 -3.60 0.49
N TYR A 119 2.20 -4.42 1.46
CA TYR A 119 0.93 -4.37 2.19
C TYR A 119 1.07 -3.87 3.63
N CYS A 120 2.21 -3.26 4.00
CA CYS A 120 2.47 -2.85 5.37
C CYS A 120 1.45 -1.84 5.93
N HIS A 121 0.82 -1.03 5.06
CA HIS A 121 -0.22 -0.07 5.43
C HIS A 121 -1.53 -0.72 5.95
N PHE A 122 -1.67 -2.03 5.80
CA PHE A 122 -2.78 -2.80 6.36
C PHE A 122 -2.48 -3.38 7.74
N ILE A 123 -1.26 -3.25 8.25
CA ILE A 123 -0.83 -3.95 9.47
C ILE A 123 -0.36 -2.93 10.51
N SER A 124 -1.07 -2.92 11.63
CA SER A 124 -0.62 -2.16 12.81
C SER A 124 0.71 -2.71 13.32
N ASN A 125 1.61 -1.80 13.72
CA ASN A 125 2.92 -2.13 14.30
C ASN A 125 3.78 -3.07 13.43
N TYR A 126 3.60 -2.99 12.10
CA TYR A 126 4.32 -3.81 11.13
C TYR A 126 5.84 -3.82 11.38
N SER A 127 6.43 -2.64 11.63
CA SER A 127 7.88 -2.50 11.79
C SER A 127 8.43 -3.31 12.97
N ASP A 128 7.70 -3.40 14.07
CA ASP A 128 8.14 -4.16 15.25
C ASP A 128 8.02 -5.67 15.02
N ILE A 129 6.96 -6.07 14.33
CA ILE A 129 6.76 -7.48 13.96
C ILE A 129 7.90 -7.97 13.08
N VAL A 130 8.41 -7.18 12.14
CA VAL A 130 9.42 -7.62 11.16
C VAL A 130 10.87 -7.50 11.66
N VAL A 131 11.15 -6.84 12.81
CA VAL A 131 12.51 -6.64 13.32
C VAL A 131 13.33 -7.93 13.39
N PRO A 132 12.84 -9.07 13.96
CA PRO A 132 13.62 -10.29 14.05
C PRO A 132 13.99 -10.88 12.68
N LEU A 133 13.11 -10.72 11.68
CA LEU A 133 13.36 -11.18 10.31
C LEU A 133 14.32 -10.26 9.58
N THR A 134 14.15 -8.95 9.72
CA THR A 134 15.00 -7.94 9.08
C THR A 134 16.45 -8.08 9.56
N ARG A 135 16.69 -8.35 10.85
CA ARG A 135 18.04 -8.58 11.40
C ARG A 135 18.77 -9.68 10.67
N LEU A 136 18.10 -10.76 10.26
CA LEU A 136 18.70 -11.86 9.52
C LEU A 136 19.13 -11.49 8.10
N THR A 137 18.65 -10.38 7.56
CA THR A 137 19.02 -9.89 6.22
C THR A 137 20.24 -8.99 6.23
N HIS A 138 20.76 -8.60 7.41
CA HIS A 138 21.90 -7.71 7.52
C HIS A 138 23.20 -8.41 7.10
N LYS A 139 24.09 -7.65 6.48
CA LYS A 139 25.39 -8.15 6.04
C LYS A 139 26.23 -8.63 7.26
N GLY A 140 26.81 -9.84 7.15
CA GLY A 140 27.66 -10.41 8.18
C GLY A 140 26.92 -11.16 9.30
N VAL A 141 25.59 -11.20 9.28
CA VAL A 141 24.80 -12.01 10.21
C VAL A 141 24.78 -13.47 9.75
N LEU A 142 25.18 -14.38 10.63
CA LEU A 142 25.07 -15.81 10.37
C LEU A 142 23.61 -16.23 10.33
N TRP A 143 23.28 -17.11 9.39
CA TRP A 143 21.94 -17.66 9.27
C TRP A 143 21.56 -18.48 10.51
N ASN A 144 20.58 -17.99 11.24
CA ASN A 144 19.97 -18.69 12.36
C ASN A 144 18.49 -18.32 12.46
N PHE A 145 17.61 -19.18 11.95
CA PHE A 145 16.17 -18.97 12.04
C PHE A 145 15.67 -19.35 13.43
N SER A 146 15.92 -18.45 14.39
CA SER A 146 15.60 -18.62 15.80
C SER A 146 14.08 -18.64 16.05
N ASP A 147 13.68 -19.06 17.27
CA ASP A 147 12.25 -19.04 17.67
C ASP A 147 11.65 -17.63 17.62
N ALA A 148 12.45 -16.58 17.88
CA ALA A 148 12.00 -15.20 17.72
C ALA A 148 11.69 -14.86 16.25
N ALA A 149 12.52 -15.30 15.32
CA ALA A 149 12.29 -15.13 13.89
C ALA A 149 11.06 -15.94 13.41
N ARG A 150 10.92 -17.17 13.88
CA ARG A 150 9.76 -18.03 13.59
C ARG A 150 8.47 -17.42 14.12
N LYS A 151 8.48 -16.92 15.36
CA LYS A 151 7.33 -16.21 15.95
C LYS A 151 6.98 -14.97 15.15
N SER A 152 7.95 -14.16 14.76
CA SER A 152 7.77 -12.97 13.90
C SER A 152 7.14 -13.35 12.55
N PHE A 153 7.68 -14.38 11.89
CA PHE A 153 7.15 -14.89 10.62
C PHE A 153 5.68 -15.33 10.76
N GLN A 154 5.36 -16.08 11.80
CA GLN A 154 4.01 -16.56 12.05
C GLN A 154 3.07 -15.42 12.44
N SER A 155 3.51 -14.48 13.27
CA SER A 155 2.72 -13.30 13.65
C SER A 155 2.37 -12.46 12.42
N LEU A 156 3.30 -12.30 11.49
CA LEU A 156 3.05 -11.57 10.25
C LEU A 156 2.03 -12.30 9.35
N LYS A 157 2.15 -13.62 9.20
CA LYS A 157 1.14 -14.43 8.49
C LYS A 157 -0.25 -14.28 9.12
N THR A 158 -0.33 -14.33 10.45
CA THR A 158 -1.58 -14.15 11.18
C THR A 158 -2.16 -12.76 10.98
N ALA A 159 -1.33 -11.71 11.03
CA ALA A 159 -1.78 -10.33 10.81
C ALA A 159 -2.41 -10.15 9.43
N PHE A 160 -1.86 -10.77 8.39
CA PHE A 160 -2.45 -10.74 7.05
C PHE A 160 -3.75 -11.53 6.92
N THR A 161 -3.98 -12.55 7.72
CA THR A 161 -5.12 -13.46 7.56
C THR A 161 -6.29 -13.16 8.47
N THR A 162 -6.00 -12.71 9.69
CA THR A 162 -7.04 -12.47 10.72
C THR A 162 -7.36 -11.00 10.92
N THR A 163 -6.40 -10.13 10.70
CA THR A 163 -6.50 -8.72 11.08
C THR A 163 -6.40 -7.79 9.87
N THR A 164 -6.54 -8.31 8.63
CA THR A 164 -6.49 -7.42 7.47
C THR A 164 -7.64 -6.41 7.60
N PRO A 165 -7.38 -5.20 8.10
CA PRO A 165 -8.43 -4.22 8.23
C PRO A 165 -8.95 -3.87 6.84
N ILE A 166 -10.24 -3.66 6.77
CA ILE A 166 -10.84 -3.00 5.63
C ILE A 166 -10.49 -1.54 5.82
N LEU A 167 -9.61 -1.01 4.97
CA LEU A 167 -9.29 0.42 4.97
C LEU A 167 -10.41 1.17 4.27
N THR A 168 -10.76 2.34 4.81
CA THR A 168 -11.68 3.26 4.14
C THR A 168 -10.90 4.20 3.21
N HIS A 169 -11.58 4.72 2.18
CA HIS A 169 -11.01 5.76 1.33
C HIS A 169 -10.90 7.08 2.09
N TRP A 170 -9.93 7.88 1.71
CA TRP A 170 -9.83 9.24 2.19
C TRP A 170 -11.03 10.08 1.74
N ILE A 171 -11.69 10.78 2.69
CA ILE A 171 -12.81 11.69 2.44
C ILE A 171 -12.43 13.05 3.03
N PRO A 172 -12.24 14.10 2.20
CA PRO A 172 -11.72 15.40 2.65
C PRO A 172 -12.54 16.08 3.74
N ASP A 173 -13.86 15.92 3.73
CA ASP A 173 -14.80 16.63 4.61
C ASP A 173 -15.07 15.92 5.94
N LYS A 174 -14.43 14.77 6.18
CA LYS A 174 -14.59 14.01 7.42
C LYS A 174 -13.50 14.35 8.43
N GLN A 175 -13.85 14.27 9.71
CA GLN A 175 -12.89 14.50 10.79
C GLN A 175 -11.80 13.43 10.77
N LEU A 176 -10.56 13.90 10.73
CA LEU A 176 -9.37 13.07 10.77
C LEU A 176 -8.95 12.83 12.21
N ILE A 177 -8.67 11.57 12.53
CA ILE A 177 -8.09 11.14 13.80
C ILE A 177 -6.75 10.49 13.51
N VAL A 178 -5.69 10.98 14.16
CA VAL A 178 -4.35 10.39 14.09
C VAL A 178 -4.00 9.89 15.47
N GLU A 179 -3.99 8.58 15.64
CA GLU A 179 -3.55 7.91 16.86
C GLU A 179 -2.07 7.54 16.73
N MET A 180 -1.28 7.82 17.74
CA MET A 180 0.15 7.59 17.72
C MET A 180 0.62 6.91 19.00
N ASP A 181 1.59 6.01 18.85
CA ASP A 181 2.25 5.34 19.97
C ASP A 181 3.73 5.74 20.04
N THR A 182 4.29 5.66 21.25
CA THR A 182 5.72 5.91 21.53
C THR A 182 6.67 4.98 20.76
N ALA A 183 6.15 3.87 20.22
CA ALA A 183 6.88 2.95 19.35
C ALA A 183 7.01 3.42 17.88
N LEU A 184 6.65 4.68 17.55
CA LEU A 184 6.55 5.20 16.18
C LEU A 184 5.52 4.45 15.31
N GLY A 185 4.51 3.86 15.94
CA GLY A 185 3.28 3.40 15.30
C GLY A 185 2.29 4.55 15.16
N ALA A 186 1.60 4.63 14.05
CA ALA A 186 0.52 5.59 13.84
C ALA A 186 -0.62 4.97 13.05
N ILE A 187 -1.84 5.38 13.38
CA ILE A 187 -3.07 5.00 12.70
C ILE A 187 -3.73 6.28 12.22
N LEU A 188 -3.99 6.36 10.94
CA LEU A 188 -4.82 7.40 10.35
C LEU A 188 -6.22 6.85 10.20
N SER A 189 -7.19 7.52 10.79
CA SER A 189 -8.59 7.10 10.78
C SER A 189 -9.51 8.27 10.42
N LEU A 190 -10.68 7.97 9.88
CA LEU A 190 -11.78 8.91 9.69
C LEU A 190 -12.90 8.62 10.66
N GLN A 191 -13.46 9.68 11.24
CA GLN A 191 -14.68 9.59 12.03
C GLN A 191 -15.89 9.92 11.15
N PHE A 192 -16.85 9.00 11.13
CA PHE A 192 -18.10 9.16 10.42
C PHE A 192 -19.17 9.83 11.30
N ASP A 193 -20.21 10.36 10.70
CA ASP A 193 -21.31 11.05 11.40
C ASP A 193 -22.08 10.11 12.34
N SER A 194 -21.98 8.79 12.13
CA SER A 194 -22.46 7.74 13.04
C SER A 194 -21.66 7.65 14.34
N GLY A 195 -20.50 8.31 14.43
CA GLY A 195 -19.53 8.17 15.50
C GLY A 195 -18.55 7.01 15.32
N GLU A 196 -18.70 6.21 14.28
CA GLU A 196 -17.78 5.11 13.95
C GLU A 196 -16.44 5.65 13.44
N ILE A 197 -15.37 4.97 13.83
CA ILE A 197 -14.00 5.30 13.42
C ILE A 197 -13.47 4.19 12.52
N HIS A 198 -13.08 4.54 11.30
CA HIS A 198 -12.57 3.60 10.32
C HIS A 198 -11.13 3.94 9.92
N PRO A 199 -10.21 2.95 9.90
CA PRO A 199 -8.83 3.20 9.53
C PRO A 199 -8.70 3.48 8.02
N VAL A 200 -7.86 4.44 7.69
CA VAL A 200 -7.44 4.77 6.31
C VAL A 200 -6.07 4.17 6.03
N ALA A 201 -5.15 4.24 6.98
CA ALA A 201 -3.81 3.69 6.83
C ALA A 201 -3.13 3.47 8.18
N PHE A 202 -2.26 2.46 8.22
CA PHE A 202 -1.32 2.23 9.32
C PHE A 202 0.07 2.67 8.87
N HIS A 203 0.81 3.26 9.80
CA HIS A 203 2.23 3.55 9.61
C HIS A 203 3.01 3.05 10.82
N SER A 204 4.17 2.47 10.57
CA SER A 204 5.10 2.12 11.66
C SER A 204 6.53 2.16 11.16
N ARG A 205 7.44 2.54 12.05
CA ARG A 205 8.87 2.45 11.79
C ARG A 205 9.64 2.20 13.09
N THR A 206 10.82 1.63 13.00
CA THR A 206 11.73 1.48 14.14
C THR A 206 12.53 2.74 14.38
N PHE A 207 12.91 2.97 15.65
CA PHE A 207 13.86 4.03 16.01
C PHE A 207 15.25 3.77 15.42
N THR A 208 15.91 4.80 14.97
CA THR A 208 17.35 4.77 14.68
C THR A 208 18.16 4.74 15.98
N SER A 209 19.44 4.33 15.91
CA SER A 209 20.29 4.24 17.11
C SER A 209 20.36 5.55 17.92
N PRO A 210 20.45 6.75 17.31
CA PRO A 210 20.40 8.00 18.08
C PRO A 210 19.03 8.25 18.72
N GLU A 211 17.93 7.95 18.02
CA GLU A 211 16.55 8.17 18.49
C GLU A 211 16.18 7.27 19.69
N LEU A 212 16.82 6.10 19.81
CA LEU A 212 16.63 5.22 20.97
C LEU A 212 17.01 5.90 22.30
N ASN A 213 17.96 6.82 22.26
CA ASN A 213 18.43 7.54 23.43
C ASN A 213 17.56 8.76 23.80
N TYR A 214 16.53 9.07 23.03
CA TYR A 214 15.60 10.15 23.35
C TYR A 214 14.78 9.80 24.59
N ASN A 215 14.48 10.81 25.41
CA ASN A 215 13.51 10.65 26.48
C ASN A 215 12.09 10.44 25.94
N THR A 216 11.17 10.03 26.79
CA THR A 216 9.79 9.69 26.38
C THR A 216 9.11 10.84 25.63
N HIS A 217 9.19 12.07 26.14
CA HIS A 217 8.58 13.24 25.51
C HIS A 217 9.13 13.53 24.11
N ASN A 218 10.44 13.38 23.93
CA ASN A 218 11.05 13.56 22.61
C ASN A 218 10.67 12.44 21.63
N LYS A 219 10.44 11.21 22.11
CA LYS A 219 9.93 10.10 21.31
C LYS A 219 8.49 10.34 20.86
N GLU A 220 7.64 10.86 21.75
CA GLU A 220 6.26 11.24 21.44
C GLU A 220 6.21 12.36 20.39
N LEU A 221 6.98 13.44 20.60
CA LEU A 221 7.09 14.52 19.62
C LEU A 221 7.62 14.04 18.27
N LEU A 222 8.59 13.13 18.29
CA LEU A 222 9.11 12.55 17.06
C LEU A 222 8.05 11.71 16.35
N ALA A 223 7.22 10.95 17.07
CA ALA A 223 6.12 10.17 16.48
C ALA A 223 5.13 11.10 15.78
N ILE A 224 4.73 12.19 16.45
CA ILE A 224 3.85 13.23 15.88
C ILE A 224 4.46 13.81 14.61
N PHE A 225 5.70 14.29 14.67
CA PHE A 225 6.39 14.86 13.52
C PHE A 225 6.50 13.90 12.34
N LYS A 226 6.77 12.63 12.62
CA LYS A 226 6.90 11.61 11.56
C LYS A 226 5.57 11.24 10.96
N ALA A 227 4.50 11.11 11.72
CA ALA A 227 3.16 10.86 11.22
C ALA A 227 2.72 11.97 10.23
N PHE A 228 2.83 13.25 10.62
CA PHE A 228 2.51 14.39 9.76
C PHE A 228 3.45 14.57 8.55
N ARG A 229 4.54 13.86 8.51
CA ARG A 229 5.43 13.87 7.35
C ARG A 229 5.11 12.78 6.34
N VAL A 230 4.38 11.76 6.76
CA VAL A 230 3.97 10.63 5.91
C VAL A 230 2.62 10.93 5.26
N TRP A 231 1.74 11.60 6.00
CA TRP A 231 0.39 12.00 5.56
C TRP A 231 0.27 13.56 5.36
#